data_06953bdf8772a4dd7ddba4df2af66718
#
_entry.id   06953bdf8772a4dd7ddba4df2af66718
#
_cell.length_a   1.000
_cell.length_b   1.000
_cell.length_c   1.000
_cell.angle_alpha   90.00
_cell.angle_beta   90.00
_cell.angle_gamma   90.00
#
_symmetry.space_group_name_H-M   'P 1'
#
loop_
_entity.id
_entity.type
_entity.pdbx_description
1 polymer ?
#
loop_
_entity_poly.entity_id
_entity_poly.type
_entity_poly.pdbx_seq_one_letter_code
_entity_poly.pdbx_strand_id
1 'polypeptide(L)'
;CLYYGSEWGAEGVKSPDNDYALRPCFEKPLPNTLTDFVSKLISVRKSHDALCNGSYRNVVIQNHQLIFERCSESERILVAVNAGDNEYTAYSDELNGTAEELLSGETVNMNGQVSLPPYSVQYFQM
;
A
#
# COMPACT_ATOMS: atom_id res chain seq x y z
N CYS A 1 -2.92 -4.45 10.66
CA CYS A 1 -2.90 -5.82 11.21
C CYS A 1 -3.22 -6.82 10.11
N LEU A 2 -2.34 -7.80 9.89
CA LEU A 2 -2.61 -8.91 8.98
C LEU A 2 -3.33 -10.02 9.72
N TYR A 3 -4.42 -10.52 9.14
CA TYR A 3 -5.07 -11.73 9.60
C TYR A 3 -4.40 -12.94 8.97
N TYR A 4 -4.22 -14.03 9.72
CA TYR A 4 -3.53 -15.22 9.23
C TYR A 4 -4.17 -15.77 7.94
N GLY A 5 -3.34 -16.11 6.97
CA GLY A 5 -3.76 -16.53 5.63
C GLY A 5 -3.91 -15.39 4.62
N SER A 6 -4.05 -14.12 5.07
CA SER A 6 -4.12 -12.97 4.15
C SER A 6 -2.80 -12.77 3.39
N GLU A 7 -1.68 -13.14 4.00
CA GLU A 7 -0.33 -13.00 3.44
C GLU A 7 -0.07 -13.92 2.23
N TRP A 8 -0.92 -14.90 1.99
CA TRP A 8 -0.92 -15.74 0.78
C TRP A 8 -2.27 -15.84 0.09
N GLY A 9 -3.23 -14.98 0.47
CA GLY A 9 -4.52 -14.88 -0.20
C GLY A 9 -5.43 -16.08 0.03
N ALA A 10 -5.48 -16.60 1.27
CA ALA A 10 -6.38 -17.71 1.60
C ALA A 10 -7.83 -17.32 1.33
N GLU A 11 -8.51 -18.13 0.56
CA GLU A 11 -9.91 -17.95 0.18
C GLU A 11 -10.82 -18.75 1.11
N GLY A 12 -12.05 -18.25 1.30
CA GLY A 12 -13.10 -18.96 2.02
C GLY A 12 -14.46 -18.36 1.75
N VAL A 13 -15.46 -19.23 1.63
CA VAL A 13 -16.85 -18.84 1.42
C VAL A 13 -17.65 -19.16 2.68
N LYS A 14 -18.40 -18.19 3.18
CA LYS A 14 -19.27 -18.39 4.34
C LYS A 14 -20.34 -19.43 4.02
N SER A 15 -20.44 -20.45 4.90
CA SER A 15 -21.56 -21.42 4.89
C SER A 15 -22.70 -20.89 5.74
N PRO A 16 -23.96 -21.24 5.43
CA PRO A 16 -25.09 -20.99 6.33
C PRO A 16 -24.97 -21.67 7.69
N ASP A 17 -24.27 -22.81 7.76
CA ASP A 17 -24.21 -23.69 8.93
C ASP A 17 -23.02 -23.37 9.85
N ASN A 18 -21.92 -22.82 9.32
CA ASN A 18 -20.72 -22.54 10.09
C ASN A 18 -19.74 -21.60 9.34
N ASP A 19 -18.71 -21.13 10.09
CA ASP A 19 -17.67 -20.27 9.58
C ASP A 19 -16.31 -20.98 9.36
N TYR A 20 -16.27 -22.30 9.31
CA TYR A 20 -15.01 -23.05 9.24
C TYR A 20 -14.18 -22.70 7.98
N ALA A 21 -14.83 -22.49 6.84
CA ALA A 21 -14.17 -22.09 5.62
C ALA A 21 -13.51 -20.69 5.70
N LEU A 22 -14.00 -19.82 6.60
CA LEU A 22 -13.44 -18.48 6.84
C LEU A 22 -12.31 -18.49 7.89
N ARG A 23 -12.10 -19.63 8.56
CA ARG A 23 -11.11 -19.81 9.62
C ARG A 23 -10.32 -21.09 9.42
N PRO A 24 -9.65 -21.24 8.25
CA PRO A 24 -8.90 -22.46 7.95
C PRO A 24 -7.75 -22.64 8.94
N CYS A 25 -7.44 -23.89 9.23
CA CYS A 25 -6.22 -24.24 9.94
C CYS A 25 -5.15 -24.64 8.93
N PHE A 26 -3.99 -23.99 8.99
CA PHE A 26 -2.86 -24.30 8.12
C PHE A 26 -1.81 -25.11 8.88
N GLU A 27 -1.48 -26.29 8.39
CA GLU A 27 -0.43 -27.14 8.98
C GLU A 27 0.97 -26.56 8.75
N LYS A 28 1.12 -25.79 7.68
CA LYS A 28 2.38 -25.14 7.30
C LYS A 28 2.09 -23.84 6.52
N PRO A 29 3.04 -22.89 6.50
CA PRO A 29 2.94 -21.70 5.65
C PRO A 29 2.83 -22.08 4.16
N LEU A 30 2.09 -21.29 3.39
CA LEU A 30 1.88 -21.45 1.95
C LEU A 30 2.39 -20.21 1.17
N PRO A 31 3.69 -19.84 1.30
CA PRO A 31 4.21 -18.62 0.71
C PRO A 31 4.07 -18.63 -0.81
N ASN A 32 3.80 -17.45 -1.36
CA ASN A 32 3.66 -17.20 -2.79
C ASN A 32 4.08 -15.75 -3.13
N THR A 33 3.87 -15.31 -4.35
CA THR A 33 4.22 -13.95 -4.80
C THR A 33 3.56 -12.84 -3.97
N LEU A 34 2.34 -13.07 -3.46
CA LEU A 34 1.68 -12.13 -2.54
C LEU A 34 2.43 -12.04 -1.21
N THR A 35 2.90 -13.18 -0.70
CA THR A 35 3.72 -13.20 0.55
C THR A 35 4.99 -12.37 0.38
N ASP A 36 5.67 -12.50 -0.77
CA ASP A 36 6.88 -11.74 -1.07
C ASP A 36 6.57 -10.23 -1.16
N PHE A 37 5.47 -9.88 -1.81
CA PHE A 37 5.02 -8.49 -1.91
C PHE A 37 4.67 -7.90 -0.55
N VAL A 38 3.90 -8.60 0.27
CA VAL A 38 3.56 -8.19 1.65
C VAL A 38 4.83 -8.02 2.48
N SER A 39 5.80 -8.93 2.36
CA SER A 39 7.08 -8.83 3.05
C SER A 39 7.85 -7.58 2.66
N LYS A 40 7.83 -7.22 1.37
CA LYS A 40 8.45 -5.99 0.86
C LYS A 40 7.77 -4.74 1.43
N LEU A 41 6.44 -4.69 1.44
CA LEU A 41 5.68 -3.59 2.06
C LEU A 41 6.02 -3.42 3.56
N ILE A 42 6.11 -4.53 4.28
CA ILE A 42 6.48 -4.53 5.71
C ILE A 42 7.91 -4.02 5.90
N SER A 43 8.83 -4.43 5.02
CA SER A 43 10.23 -3.97 5.06
C SER A 43 10.32 -2.46 4.85
N VAL A 44 9.69 -1.93 3.81
CA VAL A 44 9.61 -0.48 3.56
C VAL A 44 9.04 0.24 4.78
N ARG A 45 7.90 -0.23 5.32
CA ARG A 45 7.32 0.38 6.51
C ARG A 45 8.28 0.43 7.69
N LYS A 46 9.00 -0.66 7.96
CA LYS A 46 9.92 -0.75 9.10
C LYS A 46 11.19 0.08 8.94
N SER A 47 11.59 0.35 7.70
CA SER A 47 12.80 1.12 7.40
C SER A 47 12.59 2.64 7.47
N HIS A 48 11.33 3.10 7.54
CA HIS A 48 10.98 4.51 7.49
C HIS A 48 10.21 4.96 8.73
N ASP A 49 10.79 5.88 9.50
CA ASP A 49 10.18 6.40 10.73
C ASP A 49 8.85 7.10 10.45
N ALA A 50 8.76 7.85 9.35
CA ALA A 50 7.52 8.49 8.93
C ALA A 50 6.37 7.48 8.78
N LEU A 51 6.62 6.30 8.23
CA LEU A 51 5.59 5.26 8.07
C LEU A 51 5.19 4.59 9.39
N CYS A 52 6.12 4.52 10.37
CA CYS A 52 5.87 3.92 11.68
C CYS A 52 5.22 4.90 12.65
N ASN A 53 5.82 6.07 12.83
CA ASN A 53 5.53 7.01 13.92
C ASN A 53 5.07 8.39 13.44
N GLY A 54 5.19 8.69 12.13
CA GLY A 54 4.87 10.00 11.57
C GLY A 54 3.40 10.38 11.69
N SER A 55 3.14 11.67 11.52
CA SER A 55 1.79 12.22 11.39
C SER A 55 1.09 11.65 10.15
N TYR A 56 -0.22 11.82 10.09
CA TYR A 56 -1.05 11.36 8.97
C TYR A 56 -1.89 12.52 8.44
N ARG A 57 -1.90 12.72 7.11
CA ARG A 57 -2.75 13.70 6.43
C ARG A 57 -3.21 13.15 5.08
N ASN A 58 -4.51 13.27 4.80
CA ASN A 58 -5.03 12.95 3.47
C ASN A 58 -4.62 14.03 2.45
N VAL A 59 -4.25 13.59 1.25
CA VAL A 59 -3.90 14.44 0.11
C VAL A 59 -4.95 14.32 -1.00
N VAL A 60 -5.29 13.11 -1.42
CA VAL A 60 -6.35 12.82 -2.40
C VAL A 60 -7.23 11.71 -1.85
N ILE A 61 -8.55 11.91 -1.90
CA ILE A 61 -9.54 10.89 -1.53
C ILE A 61 -10.55 10.75 -2.67
N GLN A 62 -10.67 9.56 -3.20
CA GLN A 62 -11.65 9.17 -4.21
C GLN A 62 -12.28 7.82 -3.83
N ASN A 63 -13.21 7.31 -4.63
CA ASN A 63 -13.92 6.05 -4.30
C ASN A 63 -12.98 4.84 -4.21
N HIS A 64 -11.99 4.76 -5.09
CA HIS A 64 -11.04 3.64 -5.17
C HIS A 64 -9.58 4.09 -5.05
N GLN A 65 -9.32 5.40 -4.93
CA GLN A 65 -7.98 5.93 -4.83
C GLN A 65 -7.80 6.75 -3.56
N LEU A 66 -6.64 6.59 -2.96
CA LEU A 66 -6.24 7.30 -1.76
C LEU A 66 -4.77 7.70 -1.87
N ILE A 67 -4.48 8.98 -1.69
CA ILE A 67 -3.11 9.43 -1.43
C ILE A 67 -3.11 10.09 -0.06
N PHE A 68 -2.22 9.64 0.80
CA PHE A 68 -2.00 10.24 2.10
C PHE A 68 -0.52 10.46 2.37
N GLU A 69 -0.25 11.43 3.20
CA GLU A 69 1.09 11.78 3.65
C GLU A 69 1.36 11.17 5.02
N ARG A 70 2.57 10.69 5.18
CA ARG A 70 3.20 10.39 6.46
C ARG A 70 4.43 11.29 6.61
N CYS A 71 4.52 12.01 7.72
CA CYS A 71 5.61 12.94 7.96
C CYS A 71 6.17 12.76 9.37
N SER A 72 7.50 12.62 9.49
CA SER A 72 8.25 12.70 10.72
C SER A 72 9.17 13.93 10.69
N GLU A 73 10.07 14.07 11.66
CA GLU A 73 11.06 15.17 11.67
C GLU A 73 12.07 15.09 10.52
N SER A 74 12.35 13.88 10.03
CA SER A 74 13.40 13.60 9.05
C SER A 74 12.89 13.13 7.68
N GLU A 75 11.63 12.74 7.57
CA GLU A 75 11.08 12.10 6.37
C GLU A 75 9.68 12.60 6.04
N ARG A 76 9.41 12.72 4.74
CA ARG A 76 8.09 12.95 4.19
C ARG A 76 7.81 11.89 3.12
N ILE A 77 6.78 11.08 3.31
CA ILE A 77 6.41 9.99 2.40
C ILE A 77 4.95 10.14 2.01
N LEU A 78 4.69 10.17 0.70
CA LEU A 78 3.35 10.04 0.14
C LEU A 78 3.08 8.58 -0.16
N VAL A 79 2.00 8.04 0.38
CA VAL A 79 1.52 6.69 0.07
C VAL A 79 0.33 6.81 -0.84
N ALA A 80 0.45 6.28 -2.06
CA ALA A 80 -0.57 6.34 -3.08
C ALA A 80 -1.12 4.94 -3.36
N VAL A 81 -2.43 4.79 -3.28
CA VAL A 81 -3.15 3.52 -3.47
C VAL A 81 -4.18 3.68 -4.57
N ASN A 82 -4.21 2.76 -5.51
CA ASN A 82 -5.29 2.58 -6.46
C ASN A 82 -5.88 1.17 -6.32
N ALA A 83 -7.07 1.07 -5.76
CA ALA A 83 -7.85 -0.17 -5.62
C ALA A 83 -8.83 -0.37 -6.79
N GLY A 84 -8.79 0.49 -7.81
CA GLY A 84 -9.58 0.36 -9.03
C GLY A 84 -8.91 -0.52 -10.07
N ASP A 85 -9.70 -0.98 -11.03
CA ASP A 85 -9.30 -1.82 -12.16
C ASP A 85 -8.74 -1.06 -13.36
N ASN A 86 -8.75 0.28 -13.30
CA ASN A 86 -8.21 1.16 -14.33
C ASN A 86 -7.07 2.03 -13.77
N GLU A 87 -6.19 2.45 -14.67
CA GLU A 87 -5.19 3.47 -14.35
C GLU A 87 -5.91 4.77 -13.93
N TYR A 88 -5.35 5.45 -12.94
CA TYR A 88 -5.88 6.71 -12.42
C TYR A 88 -4.76 7.76 -12.32
N THR A 89 -4.99 8.94 -12.88
CA THR A 89 -4.09 10.08 -12.68
C THR A 89 -4.63 10.97 -11.55
N ALA A 90 -3.90 11.03 -10.46
CA ALA A 90 -4.19 11.92 -9.34
C ALA A 90 -3.60 13.31 -9.58
N TYR A 91 -4.32 14.35 -9.20
CA TYR A 91 -3.90 15.76 -9.28
C TYR A 91 -3.94 16.40 -7.91
N SER A 92 -2.86 17.09 -7.53
CA SER A 92 -2.79 17.89 -6.30
C SER A 92 -1.55 18.78 -6.32
N ASP A 93 -1.65 19.97 -5.75
CA ASP A 93 -0.50 20.87 -5.53
C ASP A 93 0.56 20.26 -4.60
N GLU A 94 0.21 19.23 -3.83
CA GLU A 94 1.13 18.48 -2.97
C GLU A 94 2.01 17.49 -3.74
N LEU A 95 1.65 17.18 -5.00
CA LEU A 95 2.35 16.24 -5.88
C LEU A 95 3.37 16.98 -6.76
N ASN A 96 4.29 17.71 -6.13
CA ASN A 96 5.32 18.47 -6.83
C ASN A 96 6.71 18.12 -6.31
N GLY A 97 7.68 18.11 -7.24
CA GLY A 97 9.07 17.85 -6.92
C GLY A 97 9.52 16.46 -7.36
N THR A 98 10.73 16.11 -6.91
CA THR A 98 11.34 14.81 -7.21
C THR A 98 11.18 13.89 -5.99
N ALA A 99 10.76 12.68 -6.23
CA ALA A 99 10.58 11.65 -5.21
C ALA A 99 11.28 10.35 -5.60
N GLU A 100 11.72 9.58 -4.63
CA GLU A 100 12.10 8.18 -4.82
C GLU A 100 10.89 7.27 -4.56
N GLU A 101 10.55 6.40 -5.53
CA GLU A 101 9.53 5.36 -5.30
C GLU A 101 10.19 4.17 -4.61
N LEU A 102 9.83 3.94 -3.34
CA LEU A 102 10.54 3.03 -2.43
C LEU A 102 10.40 1.53 -2.76
N LEU A 103 9.41 1.16 -3.57
CA LEU A 103 9.25 -0.24 -3.99
C LEU A 103 10.10 -0.58 -5.22
N SER A 104 10.27 0.35 -6.14
CA SER A 104 11.08 0.16 -7.35
C SER A 104 12.49 0.71 -7.22
N GLY A 105 12.70 1.71 -6.39
CA GLY A 105 13.92 2.51 -6.30
C GLY A 105 14.05 3.53 -7.44
N GLU A 106 12.97 3.78 -8.19
CA GLU A 106 12.98 4.71 -9.31
C GLU A 106 12.77 6.15 -8.83
N THR A 107 13.42 7.07 -9.52
CA THR A 107 13.19 8.51 -9.31
C THR A 107 12.03 8.99 -10.17
N VAL A 108 11.03 9.59 -9.52
CA VAL A 108 9.82 10.10 -10.16
C VAL A 108 9.77 11.62 -10.03
N ASN A 109 9.55 12.32 -11.15
CA ASN A 109 9.30 13.76 -11.14
C ASN A 109 7.79 14.01 -11.19
N MET A 110 7.27 14.62 -10.15
CA MET A 110 5.86 15.00 -10.06
C MET A 110 5.68 16.48 -10.41
N ASN A 111 4.74 16.76 -11.31
CA ASN A 111 4.40 18.11 -11.76
C ASN A 111 2.91 18.38 -11.50
N GLY A 112 2.50 18.30 -10.23
CA GLY A 112 1.11 18.44 -9.81
C GLY A 112 0.27 17.19 -10.04
N GLN A 113 0.86 16.08 -10.51
CA GLN A 113 0.14 14.85 -10.81
C GLN A 113 1.01 13.60 -10.65
N VAL A 114 0.35 12.46 -10.46
CA VAL A 114 0.97 11.13 -10.49
C VAL A 114 0.01 10.10 -11.09
N SER A 115 0.54 9.21 -11.94
CA SER A 115 -0.22 8.09 -12.50
C SER A 115 -0.11 6.86 -11.59
N LEU A 116 -1.24 6.27 -11.27
CA LEU A 116 -1.39 5.09 -10.42
C LEU A 116 -1.92 3.93 -11.26
N PRO A 117 -1.11 2.89 -11.50
CA PRO A 117 -1.58 1.68 -12.18
C PRO A 117 -2.77 1.03 -11.48
N PRO A 118 -3.55 0.18 -12.16
CA PRO A 118 -4.61 -0.59 -11.53
C PRO A 118 -4.08 -1.46 -10.38
N TYR A 119 -4.85 -1.59 -9.31
CA TYR A 119 -4.53 -2.45 -8.15
C TYR A 119 -3.11 -2.28 -7.63
N SER A 120 -2.68 -1.03 -7.45
CA SER A 120 -1.30 -0.68 -7.09
C SER A 120 -1.19 0.09 -5.78
N VAL A 121 -0.02 0.01 -5.18
CA VAL A 121 0.44 0.88 -4.12
C VAL A 121 1.84 1.39 -4.47
N GLN A 122 2.10 2.65 -4.20
CA GLN A 122 3.39 3.30 -4.41
C GLN A 122 3.74 4.15 -3.18
N TYR A 123 5.02 4.21 -2.83
CA TYR A 123 5.53 4.99 -1.72
C TYR A 123 6.56 5.98 -2.25
N PHE A 124 6.26 7.26 -2.19
CA PHE A 124 7.10 8.31 -2.71
C PHE A 124 7.77 9.07 -1.56
N GLN A 125 9.06 8.85 -1.38
CA GLN A 125 9.88 9.63 -0.45
C GLN A 125 10.24 10.96 -1.11
N MET A 126 9.79 12.06 -0.49
CA MET A 126 9.90 13.43 -0.98
C MET A 126 11.17 14.11 -0.46
#